data_64868bb0a45dbb955786ab612de13463
#
_entry.id   64868bb0a45dbb955786ab612de13463
#
_cell.length_a   1.000
_cell.length_b   1.000
_cell.length_c   1.000
_cell.angle_alpha   90.00
_cell.angle_beta   90.00
_cell.angle_gamma   90.00
#
_symmetry.space_group_name_H-M   'P 1'
#
loop_
_entity.id
_entity.type
_entity.pdbx_description
1 polymer ?
#
loop_
_entity_poly.entity_id
_entity_poly.type
_entity_poly.pdbx_seq_one_letter_code
_entity_poly.pdbx_strand_id
1 'polypeptide(L)'
;MAKSTLRKVTMAVLAPAMAIGATVGLASAPASAAVWSSCAQYGNTTLNGYTLYNNIWGSGAGAQCIWANSGTNWGVNANHPNTSGIKSYPNAKKVINKSITSLGSLSSSYNVSVPSSGAYNTSYDIWDSNYKYEIMLWVNKTGAVGPLGTSQGTLTLGGHTWTVYKGNNGSNDVFSFVRTSNSSSGTVNVLPILKWIKDTKGWFGNVTIGDFQFGFEITSSSGGLDFVVNSESVSSS
;
A
#
# COMPACT_ATOMS: atom_id res chain seq x y z
N MET A 1 -46.86 -57.67 67.95
CA MET A 1 -46.58 -56.24 68.18
C MET A 1 -45.14 -55.95 67.90
N ALA A 2 -44.80 -55.44 66.69
CA ALA A 2 -43.46 -55.14 66.30
C ALA A 2 -43.30 -53.61 66.19
N LYS A 3 -42.37 -53.02 66.96
CA LYS A 3 -42.08 -51.61 66.95
C LYS A 3 -41.12 -51.33 65.84
N SER A 4 -41.52 -50.47 64.84
CA SER A 4 -40.74 -49.97 63.77
C SER A 4 -39.85 -48.81 64.26
N THR A 5 -38.53 -48.93 64.12
CA THR A 5 -37.55 -47.92 64.46
C THR A 5 -37.19 -47.17 63.19
N LEU A 6 -37.60 -45.91 63.08
CA LEU A 6 -37.24 -44.98 61.96
C LEU A 6 -35.81 -44.53 62.14
N ARG A 7 -34.90 -44.87 61.15
CA ARG A 7 -33.60 -44.33 61.07
C ARG A 7 -33.67 -43.03 60.28
N LYS A 8 -33.24 -41.93 60.89
CA LYS A 8 -33.01 -40.63 60.19
C LYS A 8 -31.75 -40.74 59.37
N VAL A 9 -31.89 -40.57 58.08
CA VAL A 9 -30.77 -40.41 57.15
C VAL A 9 -30.50 -38.91 57.01
N THR A 10 -29.36 -38.48 57.51
CA THR A 10 -28.91 -37.10 57.33
C THR A 10 -28.22 -37.02 55.98
N MET A 11 -28.79 -36.30 54.99
CA MET A 11 -28.20 -36.00 53.76
C MET A 11 -27.23 -34.79 53.94
N ALA A 12 -25.95 -35.05 53.75
CA ALA A 12 -24.96 -33.97 53.62
C ALA A 12 -25.03 -33.36 52.19
N VAL A 13 -25.42 -32.10 52.10
CA VAL A 13 -25.42 -31.35 50.84
C VAL A 13 -23.99 -30.86 50.63
N LEU A 14 -23.27 -31.43 49.65
CA LEU A 14 -22.03 -30.85 49.13
C LEU A 14 -22.40 -29.71 48.20
N ALA A 15 -22.06 -28.49 48.56
CA ALA A 15 -22.10 -27.33 47.68
C ALA A 15 -20.92 -27.40 46.69
N PRO A 16 -21.12 -27.22 45.37
CA PRO A 16 -20.01 -27.11 44.42
C PRO A 16 -19.34 -25.75 44.60
N ALA A 17 -18.04 -25.76 44.87
CA ALA A 17 -17.20 -24.55 44.82
C ALA A 17 -17.12 -24.09 43.37
N MET A 18 -17.79 -22.98 43.01
CA MET A 18 -17.57 -22.28 41.75
C MET A 18 -16.20 -21.63 41.78
N ALA A 19 -15.23 -22.16 41.01
CA ALA A 19 -13.99 -21.46 40.69
C ALA A 19 -14.33 -20.31 39.75
N ILE A 20 -14.32 -19.08 40.28
CA ILE A 20 -14.38 -17.87 39.46
C ILE A 20 -13.03 -17.76 38.76
N GLY A 21 -12.95 -18.26 37.52
CA GLY A 21 -11.82 -17.99 36.64
C GLY A 21 -11.82 -16.49 36.27
N ALA A 22 -10.93 -15.71 36.89
CA ALA A 22 -10.66 -14.37 36.45
C ALA A 22 -10.02 -14.45 35.05
N THR A 23 -10.80 -14.27 33.99
CA THR A 23 -10.24 -13.97 32.66
C THR A 23 -9.63 -12.59 32.75
N VAL A 24 -8.29 -12.54 32.84
CA VAL A 24 -7.54 -11.33 32.61
C VAL A 24 -7.71 -11.01 31.13
N GLY A 25 -8.72 -10.21 30.83
CA GLY A 25 -8.86 -9.59 29.51
C GLY A 25 -7.61 -8.76 29.29
N LEU A 26 -6.76 -9.18 28.35
CA LEU A 26 -5.72 -8.32 27.81
C LEU A 26 -6.48 -7.15 27.17
N ALA A 27 -6.58 -6.03 27.89
CA ALA A 27 -6.99 -4.78 27.32
C ALA A 27 -5.98 -4.48 26.21
N SER A 28 -6.37 -4.64 24.94
CA SER A 28 -5.61 -4.09 23.82
C SER A 28 -5.44 -2.61 24.10
N ALA A 29 -4.20 -2.13 24.14
CA ALA A 29 -3.95 -0.72 24.23
C ALA A 29 -4.78 -0.01 23.15
N PRO A 30 -5.45 1.11 23.45
CA PRO A 30 -6.21 1.84 22.45
C PRO A 30 -5.26 2.16 21.29
N ALA A 31 -5.65 1.79 20.07
CA ALA A 31 -4.91 2.19 18.88
C ALA A 31 -4.78 3.72 18.94
N SER A 32 -3.54 4.23 18.92
CA SER A 32 -3.31 5.67 18.90
C SER A 32 -4.12 6.25 17.72
N ALA A 33 -4.96 7.26 17.99
CA ALA A 33 -5.69 7.92 16.93
C ALA A 33 -4.69 8.47 15.90
N ALA A 34 -4.97 8.29 14.61
CA ALA A 34 -4.16 8.85 13.54
C ALA A 34 -4.02 10.37 13.73
N VAL A 35 -2.83 10.91 13.45
CA VAL A 35 -2.58 12.36 13.57
C VAL A 35 -3.33 13.17 12.52
N TRP A 36 -3.74 12.52 11.43
CA TRP A 36 -4.55 13.10 10.38
C TRP A 36 -5.38 12.04 9.66
N SER A 37 -6.57 12.43 9.20
CA SER A 37 -7.39 11.60 8.33
C SER A 37 -8.30 12.45 7.44
N SER A 38 -8.71 11.90 6.29
CA SER A 38 -9.64 12.57 5.36
C SER A 38 -10.37 11.55 4.50
N CYS A 39 -11.67 11.76 4.29
CA CYS A 39 -12.47 11.05 3.30
C CYS A 39 -12.77 11.94 2.07
N ALA A 40 -12.25 13.17 2.03
CA ALA A 40 -12.41 14.03 0.87
C ALA A 40 -11.68 13.44 -0.35
N GLN A 41 -12.28 13.55 -1.53
CA GLN A 41 -11.78 12.99 -2.79
C GLN A 41 -10.30 13.30 -3.04
N TYR A 42 -9.89 14.55 -2.85
CA TYR A 42 -8.52 15.04 -3.00
C TYR A 42 -7.93 15.52 -1.67
N GLY A 43 -8.42 14.96 -0.55
CA GLY A 43 -7.89 15.26 0.79
C GLY A 43 -6.39 14.98 0.83
N ASN A 44 -5.63 15.94 1.37
CA ASN A 44 -4.18 15.82 1.47
C ASN A 44 -3.62 16.51 2.71
N THR A 45 -2.41 16.13 3.10
CA THR A 45 -1.64 16.76 4.17
C THR A 45 -0.16 16.54 3.95
N THR A 46 0.68 17.38 4.54
CA THR A 46 2.14 17.20 4.52
C THR A 46 2.66 16.89 5.92
N LEU A 47 3.30 15.73 6.05
CA LEU A 47 3.89 15.23 7.28
C LEU A 47 5.32 14.74 7.02
N ASN A 48 6.28 15.20 7.83
CA ASN A 48 7.68 14.74 7.77
C ASN A 48 8.33 14.84 6.37
N GLY A 49 7.97 15.84 5.57
CA GLY A 49 8.49 16.05 4.21
C GLY A 49 7.87 15.16 3.13
N TYR A 50 6.77 14.47 3.44
CA TYR A 50 5.93 13.76 2.48
C TYR A 50 4.56 14.42 2.40
N THR A 51 3.99 14.53 1.21
CA THR A 51 2.59 14.94 1.02
C THR A 51 1.76 13.71 0.73
N LEU A 52 0.80 13.43 1.61
CA LEU A 52 -0.14 12.32 1.50
C LEU A 52 -1.39 12.77 0.75
N TYR A 53 -1.90 11.93 -0.15
CA TYR A 53 -3.09 12.20 -0.95
C TYR A 53 -4.07 11.04 -0.88
N ASN A 54 -5.36 11.34 -0.67
CA ASN A 54 -6.45 10.35 -0.81
C ASN A 54 -6.71 10.00 -2.27
N ASN A 55 -6.59 10.95 -3.16
CA ASN A 55 -6.51 10.83 -4.62
C ASN A 55 -7.52 9.87 -5.27
N ILE A 56 -8.80 10.13 -5.07
CA ILE A 56 -9.92 9.41 -5.71
C ILE A 56 -10.27 10.13 -7.01
N TRP A 57 -9.96 9.57 -8.17
CA TRP A 57 -10.15 10.24 -9.45
C TRP A 57 -10.93 9.41 -10.49
N GLY A 58 -11.04 8.10 -10.29
CA GLY A 58 -11.64 7.21 -11.27
C GLY A 58 -13.16 7.28 -11.31
N SER A 59 -13.70 7.07 -12.49
CA SER A 59 -15.16 7.01 -12.70
C SER A 59 -15.77 5.85 -11.92
N GLY A 60 -16.91 6.10 -11.25
CA GLY A 60 -17.61 5.10 -10.46
C GLY A 60 -16.87 4.69 -9.18
N ALA A 61 -15.94 5.50 -8.68
CA ALA A 61 -15.29 5.25 -7.41
C ALA A 61 -16.29 5.23 -6.25
N GLY A 62 -16.07 4.34 -5.30
CA GLY A 62 -16.81 4.27 -4.04
C GLY A 62 -16.12 5.08 -2.92
N ALA A 63 -16.54 4.83 -1.69
CA ALA A 63 -15.99 5.51 -0.51
C ALA A 63 -14.53 5.10 -0.26
N GLN A 64 -13.71 6.08 0.12
CA GLN A 64 -12.33 5.87 0.57
C GLN A 64 -11.95 6.93 1.59
N CYS A 65 -11.31 6.50 2.67
CA CYS A 65 -10.74 7.38 3.69
C CYS A 65 -9.28 7.04 3.92
N ILE A 66 -8.42 8.05 3.83
CA ILE A 66 -7.00 7.97 4.18
C ILE A 66 -6.80 8.37 5.64
N TRP A 67 -5.84 7.73 6.32
CA TRP A 67 -5.37 8.09 7.64
C TRP A 67 -3.84 8.06 7.68
N ALA A 68 -3.23 8.82 8.58
CA ALA A 68 -1.79 8.86 8.74
C ALA A 68 -1.36 9.04 10.20
N ASN A 69 -0.34 8.31 10.60
CA ASN A 69 0.45 8.51 11.82
C ASN A 69 1.70 9.36 11.56
N SER A 70 2.21 9.30 10.32
CA SER A 70 3.34 10.09 9.83
C SER A 70 3.33 10.12 8.30
N GLY A 71 4.26 10.84 7.67
CA GLY A 71 4.44 10.82 6.21
C GLY A 71 4.86 9.46 5.65
N THR A 72 5.34 8.55 6.49
CA THR A 72 5.86 7.23 6.12
C THR A 72 5.13 6.06 6.78
N ASN A 73 4.08 6.35 7.57
CA ASN A 73 3.17 5.36 8.16
C ASN A 73 1.73 5.85 8.03
N TRP A 74 1.00 5.25 7.09
CA TRP A 74 -0.34 5.68 6.70
C TRP A 74 -1.11 4.52 6.03
N GLY A 75 -2.38 4.71 5.80
CA GLY A 75 -3.20 3.72 5.10
C GLY A 75 -4.53 4.28 4.63
N VAL A 76 -5.24 3.46 3.87
CA VAL A 76 -6.61 3.74 3.43
C VAL A 76 -7.52 2.56 3.70
N ASN A 77 -8.76 2.86 4.09
CA ASN A 77 -9.89 1.94 3.91
C ASN A 77 -10.62 2.38 2.65
N ALA A 78 -10.76 1.47 1.69
CA ALA A 78 -11.39 1.74 0.40
C ALA A 78 -12.48 0.71 0.10
N ASN A 79 -13.65 1.17 -0.37
CA ASN A 79 -14.76 0.34 -0.79
C ASN A 79 -15.20 0.73 -2.20
N HIS A 80 -14.37 0.42 -3.18
CA HIS A 80 -14.64 0.63 -4.59
C HIS A 80 -15.35 -0.56 -5.19
N PRO A 81 -16.38 -0.34 -6.05
CA PRO A 81 -17.14 -1.43 -6.66
C PRO A 81 -16.27 -2.30 -7.55
N ASN A 82 -16.67 -3.56 -7.73
CA ASN A 82 -15.98 -4.50 -8.62
C ASN A 82 -16.36 -4.22 -10.09
N THR A 83 -15.87 -3.11 -10.60
CA THR A 83 -15.98 -2.67 -11.98
C THR A 83 -14.62 -2.33 -12.56
N SER A 84 -14.50 -2.30 -13.90
CA SER A 84 -13.26 -1.96 -14.59
C SER A 84 -12.82 -0.51 -14.33
N GLY A 85 -11.56 -0.23 -14.64
CA GLY A 85 -10.94 1.09 -14.52
C GLY A 85 -10.45 1.39 -13.10
N ILE A 86 -9.34 2.11 -13.04
CA ILE A 86 -8.72 2.54 -11.79
C ILE A 86 -9.63 3.55 -11.10
N LYS A 87 -9.81 3.43 -9.79
CA LYS A 87 -10.68 4.28 -8.97
C LYS A 87 -9.91 5.34 -8.22
N SER A 88 -8.73 4.98 -7.74
CA SER A 88 -7.91 5.87 -6.91
C SER A 88 -6.44 5.46 -6.95
N TYR A 89 -5.58 6.41 -6.58
CA TYR A 89 -4.18 6.16 -6.26
C TYR A 89 -3.80 6.94 -4.99
N PRO A 90 -4.26 6.50 -3.80
CA PRO A 90 -3.77 7.06 -2.54
C PRO A 90 -2.27 6.82 -2.44
N ASN A 91 -1.53 7.89 -2.11
CA ASN A 91 -0.07 7.84 -2.13
C ASN A 91 0.58 8.82 -1.16
N ALA A 92 1.84 8.55 -0.84
CA ALA A 92 2.75 9.49 -0.21
C ALA A 92 3.76 9.97 -1.27
N LYS A 93 3.88 11.29 -1.42
CA LYS A 93 4.74 11.96 -2.38
C LYS A 93 5.92 12.63 -1.70
N LYS A 94 7.12 12.40 -2.22
CA LYS A 94 8.33 13.15 -1.93
C LYS A 94 8.85 13.83 -3.19
N VAL A 95 9.23 15.10 -3.10
CA VAL A 95 9.82 15.84 -4.23
C VAL A 95 11.33 15.59 -4.23
N ILE A 96 11.88 15.17 -5.36
CA ILE A 96 13.32 14.91 -5.56
C ILE A 96 14.01 16.13 -6.18
N ASN A 97 13.48 16.65 -7.25
CA ASN A 97 13.93 17.84 -7.99
C ASN A 97 15.41 17.79 -8.37
N LYS A 98 15.87 16.62 -8.85
CA LYS A 98 17.25 16.41 -9.35
C LYS A 98 17.23 15.79 -10.74
N SER A 99 18.16 16.19 -11.63
CA SER A 99 18.32 15.51 -12.91
C SER A 99 18.94 14.12 -12.72
N ILE A 100 18.63 13.18 -13.62
CA ILE A 100 19.14 11.80 -13.52
C ILE A 100 20.67 11.77 -13.47
N THR A 101 21.34 12.64 -14.22
CA THR A 101 22.81 12.70 -14.25
C THR A 101 23.42 13.32 -13.00
N SER A 102 22.67 14.14 -12.26
CA SER A 102 23.11 14.74 -11.00
C SER A 102 22.87 13.87 -9.77
N LEU A 103 22.09 12.77 -9.93
CA LEU A 103 21.85 11.81 -8.86
C LEU A 103 23.06 10.89 -8.69
N GLY A 104 23.66 10.87 -7.51
CA GLY A 104 24.63 9.86 -7.08
C GLY A 104 23.93 8.56 -6.68
N SER A 105 22.76 8.66 -6.03
CA SER A 105 21.89 7.54 -5.65
C SER A 105 20.43 7.98 -5.66
N LEU A 106 19.52 7.00 -5.87
CA LEU A 106 18.09 7.11 -5.61
C LEU A 106 17.58 5.72 -5.26
N SER A 107 17.13 5.54 -4.03
CA SER A 107 16.61 4.27 -3.54
C SER A 107 15.44 4.49 -2.59
N SER A 108 14.58 3.48 -2.48
CA SER A 108 13.45 3.50 -1.56
C SER A 108 13.24 2.13 -0.94
N SER A 109 12.93 2.13 0.36
CA SER A 109 12.50 0.94 1.08
C SER A 109 11.03 1.05 1.42
N TYR A 110 10.33 -0.08 1.46
CA TYR A 110 8.90 -0.15 1.77
C TYR A 110 8.57 -1.38 2.62
N ASN A 111 7.51 -1.27 3.41
CA ASN A 111 6.84 -2.36 4.09
C ASN A 111 5.34 -2.05 4.10
N VAL A 112 4.53 -2.96 3.54
CA VAL A 112 3.08 -2.78 3.40
C VAL A 112 2.31 -3.99 3.92
N SER A 113 1.09 -3.72 4.41
CA SER A 113 0.06 -4.73 4.64
C SER A 113 -1.05 -4.49 3.64
N VAL A 114 -1.31 -5.47 2.78
CA VAL A 114 -2.29 -5.36 1.69
C VAL A 114 -3.24 -6.55 1.71
N PRO A 115 -4.49 -6.39 1.25
CA PRO A 115 -5.46 -7.46 1.23
C PRO A 115 -5.08 -8.57 0.23
N SER A 116 -5.57 -9.79 0.48
CA SER A 116 -5.42 -10.91 -0.44
C SER A 116 -6.49 -10.96 -1.54
N SER A 117 -7.44 -10.03 -1.52
CA SER A 117 -8.57 -9.93 -2.46
C SER A 117 -8.66 -8.52 -3.05
N GLY A 118 -9.59 -8.32 -3.99
CA GLY A 118 -9.73 -7.08 -4.73
C GLY A 118 -8.93 -7.07 -6.03
N ALA A 119 -8.79 -5.89 -6.62
CA ALA A 119 -7.99 -5.67 -7.83
C ALA A 119 -7.20 -4.37 -7.66
N TYR A 120 -5.89 -4.48 -7.50
CA TYR A 120 -5.00 -3.34 -7.21
C TYR A 120 -3.53 -3.67 -7.51
N ASN A 121 -2.70 -2.65 -7.57
CA ASN A 121 -1.26 -2.79 -7.44
C ASN A 121 -0.72 -1.90 -6.31
N THR A 122 0.45 -2.28 -5.80
CA THR A 122 1.29 -1.45 -4.92
C THR A 122 2.47 -0.99 -5.76
N SER A 123 2.61 0.30 -5.96
CA SER A 123 3.61 0.84 -6.87
C SER A 123 4.24 2.13 -6.41
N TYR A 124 5.46 2.31 -6.86
CA TYR A 124 6.02 3.64 -7.04
C TYR A 124 5.45 4.23 -8.32
N ASP A 125 5.22 5.53 -8.31
CA ASP A 125 4.83 6.33 -9.46
C ASP A 125 5.75 7.57 -9.51
N ILE A 126 6.71 7.53 -10.42
CA ILE A 126 7.82 8.49 -10.49
C ILE A 126 7.65 9.34 -11.73
N TRP A 127 7.58 10.65 -11.53
CA TRP A 127 7.35 11.61 -12.58
C TRP A 127 8.56 12.49 -12.85
N ASP A 128 8.79 12.79 -14.12
CA ASP A 128 9.65 13.93 -14.45
C ASP A 128 8.95 15.25 -14.08
N SER A 129 9.72 16.31 -13.90
CA SER A 129 9.21 17.61 -13.46
C SER A 129 8.23 18.29 -14.43
N ASN A 130 8.13 17.79 -15.66
CA ASN A 130 7.20 18.30 -16.68
C ASN A 130 5.96 17.38 -16.85
N TYR A 131 5.84 16.31 -16.07
CA TYR A 131 4.77 15.30 -16.16
C TYR A 131 4.61 14.69 -17.56
N LYS A 132 5.71 14.58 -18.29
CA LYS A 132 5.76 13.98 -19.63
C LYS A 132 6.02 12.47 -19.58
N TYR A 133 6.73 12.03 -18.56
CA TYR A 133 7.15 10.64 -18.37
C TYR A 133 6.75 10.15 -17.00
N GLU A 134 6.05 9.02 -16.99
CA GLU A 134 5.59 8.30 -15.81
C GLU A 134 6.33 6.96 -15.73
N ILE A 135 7.04 6.72 -14.64
CA ILE A 135 7.77 5.49 -14.39
C ILE A 135 7.12 4.78 -13.19
N MET A 136 6.42 3.68 -13.47
CA MET A 136 5.76 2.87 -12.46
C MET A 136 6.61 1.67 -12.09
N LEU A 137 6.84 1.43 -10.79
CA LEU A 137 7.51 0.22 -10.30
C LEU A 137 6.51 -0.56 -9.45
N TRP A 138 5.87 -1.58 -10.02
CA TRP A 138 4.87 -2.39 -9.35
C TRP A 138 5.54 -3.48 -8.51
N VAL A 139 5.54 -3.33 -7.20
CA VAL A 139 6.18 -4.27 -6.26
C VAL A 139 5.24 -5.40 -5.85
N ASN A 140 3.93 -5.18 -6.00
CA ASN A 140 2.87 -6.14 -5.70
C ASN A 140 1.67 -5.88 -6.61
N LYS A 141 0.92 -6.94 -6.93
CA LYS A 141 -0.38 -6.82 -7.59
C LYS A 141 -1.31 -7.96 -7.22
N THR A 142 -2.60 -7.70 -7.17
CA THR A 142 -3.66 -8.68 -6.87
C THR A 142 -4.83 -8.46 -7.81
N GLY A 143 -5.47 -9.53 -8.23
CA GLY A 143 -6.66 -9.50 -9.08
C GLY A 143 -6.37 -9.10 -10.53
N ALA A 144 -7.43 -8.68 -11.23
CA ALA A 144 -7.41 -8.40 -12.65
C ALA A 144 -6.91 -6.96 -12.93
N VAL A 145 -5.61 -6.75 -12.74
CA VAL A 145 -4.91 -5.51 -13.07
C VAL A 145 -3.72 -5.77 -13.97
N GLY A 146 -3.45 -4.86 -14.88
CA GLY A 146 -2.35 -4.96 -15.82
C GLY A 146 -1.80 -3.59 -16.20
N PRO A 147 -0.50 -3.51 -16.52
CA PRO A 147 0.15 -2.27 -16.93
C PRO A 147 -0.31 -1.82 -18.32
N LEU A 148 -0.19 -0.53 -18.56
CA LEU A 148 -0.47 0.07 -19.87
C LEU A 148 0.61 -0.31 -20.89
N GLY A 149 0.19 -0.57 -22.14
CA GLY A 149 1.08 -0.74 -23.28
C GLY A 149 1.52 -2.18 -23.53
N THR A 150 2.67 -2.34 -24.17
CA THR A 150 3.19 -3.64 -24.64
C THR A 150 4.45 -4.05 -23.91
N SER A 151 4.62 -5.36 -23.70
CA SER A 151 5.80 -5.92 -23.05
C SER A 151 7.06 -5.65 -23.86
N GLN A 152 8.11 -5.25 -23.16
CA GLN A 152 9.46 -5.00 -23.69
C GLN A 152 10.45 -6.09 -23.24
N GLY A 153 9.94 -7.18 -22.65
CA GLY A 153 10.73 -8.28 -22.13
C GLY A 153 10.98 -8.19 -20.61
N THR A 154 11.80 -9.11 -20.13
CA THR A 154 12.13 -9.24 -18.70
C THR A 154 13.61 -8.97 -18.47
N LEU A 155 13.93 -8.26 -17.39
CA LEU A 155 15.31 -7.97 -16.98
C LEU A 155 15.43 -7.81 -15.47
N THR A 156 16.66 -7.90 -14.97
CA THR A 156 16.99 -7.68 -13.56
C THR A 156 17.70 -6.33 -13.40
N LEU A 157 17.10 -5.42 -12.66
CA LEU A 157 17.62 -4.08 -12.34
C LEU A 157 17.19 -3.65 -10.93
N GLY A 158 18.01 -2.82 -10.29
CA GLY A 158 17.65 -2.23 -9.00
C GLY A 158 17.44 -3.24 -7.88
N GLY A 159 18.00 -4.45 -8.02
CA GLY A 159 17.90 -5.56 -7.05
C GLY A 159 16.71 -6.50 -7.30
N HIS A 160 15.93 -6.30 -8.38
CA HIS A 160 14.73 -7.09 -8.65
C HIS A 160 14.61 -7.46 -10.13
N THR A 161 13.83 -8.52 -10.41
CA THR A 161 13.48 -8.94 -11.77
C THR A 161 12.09 -8.40 -12.12
N TRP A 162 12.00 -7.77 -13.30
CA TRP A 162 10.84 -7.05 -13.79
C TRP A 162 10.46 -7.50 -15.19
N THR A 163 9.18 -7.62 -15.48
CA THR A 163 8.66 -7.55 -16.84
C THR A 163 8.35 -6.08 -17.14
N VAL A 164 8.94 -5.53 -18.19
CA VAL A 164 8.83 -4.11 -18.54
C VAL A 164 7.76 -3.91 -19.59
N TYR A 165 6.99 -2.84 -19.45
CA TYR A 165 5.98 -2.42 -20.42
C TYR A 165 6.19 -0.96 -20.80
N LYS A 166 5.87 -0.63 -22.03
CA LYS A 166 5.86 0.74 -22.55
C LYS A 166 4.52 1.04 -23.17
N GLY A 167 3.90 2.12 -22.73
CA GLY A 167 2.61 2.61 -23.23
C GLY A 167 2.56 4.12 -23.25
N ASN A 168 1.43 4.65 -23.70
CA ASN A 168 1.09 6.08 -23.66
C ASN A 168 -0.40 6.18 -23.34
N ASN A 169 -0.76 7.04 -22.37
CA ASN A 169 -2.14 7.21 -21.93
C ASN A 169 -2.90 8.35 -22.64
N GLY A 170 -2.30 8.92 -23.69
CA GLY A 170 -2.82 10.07 -24.44
C GLY A 170 -2.29 11.41 -23.94
N SER A 171 -1.65 11.45 -22.76
CA SER A 171 -1.07 12.65 -22.16
C SER A 171 0.43 12.52 -21.92
N ASN A 172 0.88 11.34 -21.51
CA ASN A 172 2.28 11.05 -21.17
C ASN A 172 2.67 9.62 -21.56
N ASP A 173 3.99 9.42 -21.74
CA ASP A 173 4.54 8.07 -21.88
C ASP A 173 4.65 7.40 -20.53
N VAL A 174 4.26 6.11 -20.47
CA VAL A 174 4.23 5.30 -19.25
C VAL A 174 5.18 4.11 -19.40
N PHE A 175 6.10 3.97 -18.47
CA PHE A 175 7.06 2.86 -18.39
C PHE A 175 6.82 2.07 -17.12
N SER A 176 6.17 0.90 -17.24
CA SER A 176 5.81 0.08 -16.08
C SER A 176 6.77 -1.10 -15.92
N PHE A 177 7.38 -1.21 -14.76
CA PHE A 177 8.22 -2.31 -14.32
C PHE A 177 7.43 -3.16 -13.33
N VAL A 178 6.93 -4.29 -13.77
CA VAL A 178 6.10 -5.19 -12.96
C VAL A 178 6.97 -6.31 -12.43
N ARG A 179 7.12 -6.42 -11.11
CA ARG A 179 7.89 -7.51 -10.49
C ARG A 179 7.35 -8.87 -10.91
N THR A 180 8.26 -9.79 -11.20
CA THR A 180 7.91 -11.19 -11.54
C THR A 180 7.39 -11.99 -10.33
N SER A 181 7.57 -11.46 -9.12
CA SER A 181 7.01 -12.00 -7.87
C SER A 181 6.56 -10.88 -6.95
N ASN A 182 5.37 -11.02 -6.35
CA ASN A 182 4.85 -10.08 -5.37
C ASN A 182 5.73 -10.00 -4.11
N SER A 183 5.85 -8.80 -3.55
CA SER A 183 6.51 -8.59 -2.27
C SER A 183 5.79 -7.51 -1.46
N SER A 184 5.66 -7.74 -0.16
CA SER A 184 5.12 -6.77 0.79
C SER A 184 6.19 -5.92 1.47
N SER A 185 7.47 -6.21 1.24
CA SER A 185 8.58 -5.42 1.79
C SER A 185 9.83 -5.55 0.95
N GLY A 186 10.69 -4.55 0.99
CA GLY A 186 11.97 -4.59 0.28
C GLY A 186 12.57 -3.22 0.07
N THR A 187 13.69 -3.20 -0.65
CA THR A 187 14.37 -1.97 -1.09
C THR A 187 14.56 -2.04 -2.61
N VAL A 188 14.21 -0.97 -3.30
CA VAL A 188 14.42 -0.81 -4.74
C VAL A 188 15.50 0.24 -4.96
N ASN A 189 16.57 -0.12 -5.67
CA ASN A 189 17.53 0.87 -6.17
C ASN A 189 16.99 1.43 -7.50
N VAL A 190 16.44 2.63 -7.45
CA VAL A 190 15.69 3.25 -8.56
C VAL A 190 16.61 3.85 -9.62
N LEU A 191 17.75 4.41 -9.20
CA LEU A 191 18.65 5.11 -10.14
C LEU A 191 19.11 4.24 -11.33
N PRO A 192 19.49 2.95 -11.15
CA PRO A 192 19.82 2.06 -12.29
C PRO A 192 18.66 1.89 -13.26
N ILE A 193 17.41 1.88 -12.79
CA ILE A 193 16.22 1.78 -13.64
C ILE A 193 16.09 3.03 -14.51
N LEU A 194 16.18 4.22 -13.91
CA LEU A 194 16.14 5.49 -14.64
C LEU A 194 17.26 5.61 -15.66
N LYS A 195 18.48 5.22 -15.28
CA LYS A 195 19.62 5.19 -16.19
C LYS A 195 19.43 4.22 -17.36
N TRP A 196 18.87 3.03 -17.10
CA TRP A 196 18.57 2.07 -18.15
C TRP A 196 17.54 2.61 -19.15
N ILE A 197 16.48 3.27 -18.71
CA ILE A 197 15.49 3.90 -19.58
C ILE A 197 16.17 4.98 -20.44
N LYS A 198 17.01 5.81 -19.82
CA LYS A 198 17.72 6.92 -20.49
C LYS A 198 18.82 6.43 -21.44
N ASP A 199 19.76 5.61 -20.92
CA ASP A 199 21.01 5.31 -21.61
C ASP A 199 20.92 4.06 -22.52
N THR A 200 20.13 3.07 -22.13
CA THR A 200 20.00 1.80 -22.88
C THR A 200 18.83 1.86 -23.87
N LYS A 201 17.69 2.39 -23.43
CA LYS A 201 16.49 2.43 -24.27
C LYS A 201 16.33 3.74 -25.03
N GLY A 202 16.89 4.83 -24.52
CA GLY A 202 16.72 6.15 -25.14
C GLY A 202 15.26 6.63 -25.16
N TRP A 203 14.41 6.13 -24.21
CA TRP A 203 12.99 6.50 -24.19
C TRP A 203 12.75 7.90 -23.66
N PHE A 204 13.72 8.44 -22.90
CA PHE A 204 13.82 9.83 -22.53
C PHE A 204 15.31 10.25 -22.39
N GLY A 205 15.56 11.56 -22.41
CA GLY A 205 16.90 12.12 -22.17
C GLY A 205 17.23 12.31 -20.70
N ASN A 206 18.11 13.29 -20.41
CA ASN A 206 18.43 13.65 -19.02
C ASN A 206 17.32 14.53 -18.42
N VAL A 207 16.23 13.91 -17.96
CA VAL A 207 15.12 14.61 -17.31
C VAL A 207 15.42 14.88 -15.84
N THR A 208 14.72 15.87 -15.27
CA THR A 208 14.67 16.12 -13.83
C THR A 208 13.55 15.28 -13.23
N ILE A 209 13.86 14.45 -12.23
CA ILE A 209 12.86 13.71 -11.47
C ILE A 209 12.22 14.71 -10.50
N GLY A 210 10.91 14.89 -10.65
CA GLY A 210 10.10 15.77 -9.81
C GLY A 210 9.47 15.00 -8.66
N ASP A 211 8.31 14.39 -8.91
CA ASP A 211 7.53 13.68 -7.92
C ASP A 211 7.97 12.21 -7.81
N PHE A 212 8.18 11.77 -6.59
CA PHE A 212 8.43 10.39 -6.24
C PHE A 212 7.29 9.94 -5.31
N GLN A 213 6.38 9.16 -5.83
CA GLN A 213 5.17 8.74 -5.13
C GLN A 213 5.24 7.24 -4.84
N PHE A 214 4.64 6.82 -3.72
CA PHE A 214 4.44 5.41 -3.38
C PHE A 214 3.05 5.21 -2.83
N GLY A 215 2.34 4.19 -3.31
CA GLY A 215 0.97 3.95 -2.89
C GLY A 215 0.30 2.76 -3.55
N PHE A 216 -1.03 2.84 -3.60
CA PHE A 216 -1.90 1.75 -4.04
C PHE A 216 -2.79 2.22 -5.19
N GLU A 217 -2.59 1.69 -6.39
CA GLU A 217 -3.51 1.94 -7.49
C GLU A 217 -4.65 0.93 -7.41
N ILE A 218 -5.83 1.41 -7.00
CA ILE A 218 -6.97 0.55 -6.66
C ILE A 218 -8.01 0.58 -7.78
N THR A 219 -8.29 -0.59 -8.37
CA THR A 219 -9.36 -0.81 -9.35
C THR A 219 -10.63 -1.29 -8.66
N SER A 220 -10.52 -2.18 -7.67
CA SER A 220 -11.66 -2.72 -6.91
C SER A 220 -11.25 -3.10 -5.50
N SER A 221 -12.08 -2.72 -4.53
CA SER A 221 -11.96 -3.07 -3.10
C SER A 221 -13.34 -3.31 -2.49
N SER A 222 -14.21 -3.96 -3.26
CA SER A 222 -15.61 -4.20 -2.87
C SER A 222 -15.72 -4.94 -1.53
N GLY A 223 -16.60 -4.42 -0.67
CA GLY A 223 -16.78 -4.89 0.70
C GLY A 223 -15.95 -4.15 1.75
N GLY A 224 -15.09 -3.23 1.33
CA GLY A 224 -14.19 -2.48 2.22
C GLY A 224 -12.90 -3.24 2.50
N LEU A 225 -11.79 -2.75 1.96
CA LEU A 225 -10.46 -3.34 2.12
C LEU A 225 -9.48 -2.32 2.68
N ASP A 226 -8.57 -2.79 3.53
CA ASP A 226 -7.54 -1.97 4.16
C ASP A 226 -6.20 -2.15 3.45
N PHE A 227 -5.56 -1.02 3.13
CA PHE A 227 -4.23 -0.94 2.54
C PHE A 227 -3.36 -0.08 3.45
N VAL A 228 -2.23 -0.60 3.90
CA VAL A 228 -1.39 0.06 4.90
C VAL A 228 0.07 0.10 4.45
N VAL A 229 0.66 1.29 4.49
CA VAL A 229 2.12 1.47 4.48
C VAL A 229 2.58 1.48 5.94
N ASN A 230 3.21 0.38 6.35
CA ASN A 230 3.77 0.24 7.71
C ASN A 230 5.01 1.13 7.86
N SER A 231 5.81 1.19 6.80
CA SER A 231 6.95 2.11 6.70
C SER A 231 7.38 2.28 5.25
N GLU A 232 7.87 3.46 4.92
CA GLU A 232 8.59 3.74 3.68
C GLU A 232 9.73 4.73 3.93
N SER A 233 10.71 4.75 3.03
CA SER A 233 11.75 5.76 3.03
C SER A 233 12.25 6.00 1.61
N VAL A 234 12.59 7.26 1.29
CA VAL A 234 13.24 7.63 0.04
C VAL A 234 14.56 8.33 0.36
N SER A 235 15.65 7.83 -0.21
CA SER A 235 17.00 8.39 -0.10
C SER A 235 17.53 8.78 -1.47
N SER A 236 18.09 10.00 -1.57
CA SER A 236 18.74 10.50 -2.78
C SER A 236 19.99 11.30 -2.41
N SER A 237 21.07 11.15 -3.15
CA SER A 237 22.29 11.93 -3.01
C SER A 237 22.65 12.65 -4.30
#